data_f710481ebd1428ac74f969adbae2a077
#
_entry.id   f710481ebd1428ac74f969adbae2a077
#
_cell.length_a   1.000
_cell.length_b   1.000
_cell.length_c   1.000
_cell.angle_alpha   90.00
_cell.angle_beta   90.00
_cell.angle_gamma   90.00
#
_symmetry.space_group_name_H-M   'P 1'
#
loop_
_entity.id
_entity.type
_entity.pdbx_description
1 polymer ?
#
loop_
_entity_poly.entity_id
_entity_poly.type
_entity_poly.pdbx_seq_one_letter_code
_entity_poly.pdbx_strand_id
1 'polypeptide(L)'
;MIEFLQIFVDRLPQWWPEMQTAAGRTLLLTAYAFMLAIAFGLALALAKLSRSTLLRRIASVYIEVMRGIPTLVVLFIIYFGIVPLGITLNAMTAGSIGLGIHAAAYVAEIFRSGIEAIHRGQREAALSVGMTPRQTLRHIVLPQATAIMLPPLINMLVIVLKDTSICSLISAPEIMLRAKDLASTYFRPMHLYVLAGAMYFAMAWPLSLVARFWGKQLGRGRRSI
;
A
#
# COMPACT_ATOMS: atom_id res chain seq x y z
N MET A 1 7.07 -18.33 30.91
CA MET A 1 5.82 -17.85 30.31
C MET A 1 5.02 -16.97 31.24
N ILE A 2 4.78 -17.40 32.52
CA ILE A 2 4.03 -16.60 33.51
C ILE A 2 4.73 -15.25 33.78
N GLU A 3 6.03 -15.26 34.05
CA GLU A 3 6.82 -14.05 34.28
C GLU A 3 6.78 -13.06 33.09
N PHE A 4 6.83 -13.58 31.84
CA PHE A 4 6.70 -12.76 30.64
C PHE A 4 5.35 -12.04 30.59
N LEU A 5 4.26 -12.75 30.89
CA LEU A 5 2.91 -12.18 30.89
C LEU A 5 2.72 -11.17 32.03
N GLN A 6 3.27 -11.43 33.23
CA GLN A 6 3.22 -10.49 34.34
C GLN A 6 3.91 -9.16 34.02
N ILE A 7 5.14 -9.20 33.50
CA ILE A 7 5.87 -8.01 33.07
C ILE A 7 5.08 -7.25 32.01
N PHE A 8 4.45 -7.97 31.07
CA PHE A 8 3.66 -7.34 30.01
C PHE A 8 2.46 -6.58 30.58
N VAL A 9 1.70 -7.19 31.51
CA VAL A 9 0.53 -6.58 32.15
C VAL A 9 0.95 -5.37 33.00
N ASP A 10 2.00 -5.52 33.80
CA ASP A 10 2.47 -4.46 34.73
C ASP A 10 3.02 -3.22 33.99
N ARG A 11 3.66 -3.44 32.85
CA ARG A 11 4.33 -2.36 32.09
C ARG A 11 3.51 -1.79 30.93
N LEU A 12 2.47 -2.50 30.48
CA LEU A 12 1.62 -2.04 29.38
C LEU A 12 1.05 -0.64 29.59
N PRO A 13 0.57 -0.24 30.79
CA PRO A 13 0.07 1.12 31.01
C PRO A 13 1.13 2.21 30.77
N GLN A 14 2.42 1.89 30.97
CA GLN A 14 3.53 2.83 30.73
C GLN A 14 3.88 2.94 29.24
N TRP A 15 3.80 1.83 28.49
CA TRP A 15 4.17 1.77 27.06
C TRP A 15 3.04 2.22 26.14
N TRP A 16 1.79 1.95 26.57
CA TRP A 16 0.59 2.10 25.73
C TRP A 16 0.38 3.50 25.16
N PRO A 17 0.48 4.61 25.93
CA PRO A 17 0.22 5.96 25.40
C PRO A 17 1.17 6.34 24.25
N GLU A 18 2.43 5.97 24.37
CA GLU A 18 3.45 6.25 23.35
C GLU A 18 3.25 5.38 22.11
N MET A 19 2.96 4.10 22.31
CA MET A 19 2.68 3.17 21.21
C MET A 19 1.39 3.54 20.47
N GLN A 20 0.36 4.00 21.19
CA GLN A 20 -0.90 4.48 20.59
C GLN A 20 -0.67 5.74 19.74
N THR A 21 0.13 6.68 20.21
CA THR A 21 0.51 7.87 19.44
C THR A 21 1.27 7.46 18.15
N ALA A 22 2.20 6.53 18.27
CA ALA A 22 2.94 6.01 17.14
C ALA A 22 2.02 5.28 16.13
N ALA A 23 1.00 4.55 16.60
CA ALA A 23 -0.01 3.93 15.74
C ALA A 23 -0.76 4.95 14.88
N GLY A 24 -1.16 6.07 15.46
CA GLY A 24 -1.76 7.18 14.70
C GLY A 24 -0.84 7.68 13.58
N ARG A 25 0.46 7.83 13.85
CA ARG A 25 1.47 8.23 12.85
C ARG A 25 1.67 7.16 11.78
N THR A 26 1.66 5.88 12.14
CA THR A 26 1.68 4.75 11.19
C THR A 26 0.51 4.82 10.23
N LEU A 27 -0.71 5.06 10.73
CA LEU A 27 -1.90 5.19 9.90
C LEU A 27 -1.82 6.41 8.97
N LEU A 28 -1.33 7.55 9.45
CA LEU A 28 -1.11 8.74 8.61
C LEU A 28 -0.08 8.48 7.51
N LEU A 29 1.06 7.87 7.86
CA LEU A 29 2.09 7.49 6.90
C LEU A 29 1.53 6.55 5.82
N THR A 30 0.77 5.53 6.24
CA THR A 30 0.09 4.59 5.34
C THR A 30 -0.88 5.32 4.41
N ALA A 31 -1.71 6.22 4.94
CA ALA A 31 -2.71 6.96 4.18
C ALA A 31 -2.05 7.83 3.09
N TYR A 32 -1.03 8.62 3.45
CA TYR A 32 -0.32 9.47 2.50
C TYR A 32 0.41 8.65 1.43
N ALA A 33 1.12 7.61 1.83
CA ALA A 33 1.82 6.72 0.89
C ALA A 33 0.83 6.03 -0.07
N PHE A 34 -0.29 5.54 0.44
CA PHE A 34 -1.28 4.84 -0.38
C PHE A 34 -2.06 5.79 -1.31
N MET A 35 -2.41 7.00 -0.85
CA MET A 35 -3.01 8.02 -1.74
C MET A 35 -2.08 8.37 -2.89
N LEU A 36 -0.79 8.57 -2.62
CA LEU A 36 0.20 8.80 -3.66
C LEU A 36 0.31 7.59 -4.60
N ALA A 37 0.32 6.37 -4.05
CA ALA A 37 0.37 5.13 -4.83
C ALA A 37 -0.84 4.99 -5.76
N ILE A 38 -2.05 5.31 -5.31
CA ILE A 38 -3.27 5.30 -6.13
C ILE A 38 -3.18 6.35 -7.25
N ALA A 39 -2.86 7.60 -6.91
CA ALA A 39 -2.82 8.67 -7.89
C ALA A 39 -1.75 8.43 -8.97
N PHE A 40 -0.53 8.13 -8.54
CA PHE A 40 0.58 7.89 -9.45
C PHE A 40 0.45 6.54 -10.18
N GLY A 41 -0.01 5.49 -9.51
CA GLY A 41 -0.29 4.18 -10.11
C GLY A 41 -1.37 4.26 -11.19
N LEU A 42 -2.43 5.06 -11.00
CA LEU A 42 -3.44 5.30 -12.02
C LEU A 42 -2.83 6.01 -13.25
N ALA A 43 -2.02 7.05 -13.03
CA ALA A 43 -1.33 7.74 -14.12
C ALA A 43 -0.43 6.80 -14.93
N LEU A 44 0.33 5.93 -14.25
CA LEU A 44 1.18 4.91 -14.88
C LEU A 44 0.35 3.87 -15.65
N ALA A 45 -0.77 3.41 -15.10
CA ALA A 45 -1.67 2.48 -15.78
C ALA A 45 -2.25 3.09 -17.06
N LEU A 46 -2.71 4.34 -17.00
CA LEU A 46 -3.20 5.08 -18.17
C LEU A 46 -2.11 5.30 -19.23
N ALA A 47 -0.88 5.61 -18.80
CA ALA A 47 0.27 5.73 -19.70
C ALA A 47 0.57 4.39 -20.37
N LYS A 48 0.50 3.27 -19.65
CA LYS A 48 0.72 1.92 -20.17
C LYS A 48 -0.37 1.46 -21.15
N LEU A 49 -1.60 1.94 -20.98
CA LEU A 49 -2.75 1.69 -21.86
C LEU A 49 -2.84 2.69 -23.03
N SER A 50 -1.96 3.69 -23.07
CA SER A 50 -1.94 4.72 -24.11
C SER A 50 -1.53 4.16 -25.48
N ARG A 51 -2.00 4.82 -26.54
CA ARG A 51 -1.57 4.57 -27.92
C ARG A 51 -0.13 5.03 -28.19
N SER A 52 0.39 5.97 -27.39
CA SER A 52 1.76 6.48 -27.51
C SER A 52 2.77 5.43 -27.06
N THR A 53 3.62 5.00 -27.99
CA THR A 53 4.68 4.03 -27.70
C THR A 53 5.69 4.57 -26.67
N LEU A 54 5.96 5.87 -26.69
CA LEU A 54 6.88 6.52 -25.76
C LEU A 54 6.34 6.45 -24.32
N LEU A 55 5.09 6.89 -24.09
CA LEU A 55 4.45 6.84 -22.77
C LEU A 55 4.39 5.42 -22.22
N ARG A 56 4.02 4.45 -23.07
CA ARG A 56 3.96 3.04 -22.70
C ARG A 56 5.32 2.50 -22.29
N ARG A 57 6.40 2.82 -23.03
CA ARG A 57 7.77 2.39 -22.69
C ARG A 57 8.25 2.99 -21.38
N ILE A 58 8.09 4.32 -21.20
CA ILE A 58 8.49 5.00 -19.96
C ILE A 58 7.78 4.38 -18.75
N ALA A 59 6.46 4.20 -18.82
CA ALA A 59 5.69 3.58 -17.73
C ALA A 59 6.14 2.14 -17.47
N SER A 60 6.41 1.34 -18.52
CA SER A 60 6.88 -0.04 -18.36
C SER A 60 8.24 -0.10 -17.69
N VAL A 61 9.22 0.70 -18.14
CA VAL A 61 10.55 0.76 -17.53
C VAL A 61 10.46 1.16 -16.05
N TYR A 62 9.68 2.19 -15.72
CA TYR A 62 9.46 2.61 -14.34
C TYR A 62 8.91 1.45 -13.48
N ILE A 63 7.85 0.79 -13.96
CA ILE A 63 7.20 -0.30 -13.23
C ILE A 63 8.17 -1.47 -13.02
N GLU A 64 8.93 -1.86 -14.04
CA GLU A 64 9.92 -2.94 -13.95
C GLU A 64 11.03 -2.61 -12.96
N VAL A 65 11.59 -1.40 -13.03
CA VAL A 65 12.65 -0.93 -12.12
C VAL A 65 12.15 -0.91 -10.68
N MET A 66 10.99 -0.28 -10.42
CA MET A 66 10.46 -0.17 -9.04
C MET A 66 10.08 -1.51 -8.44
N ARG A 67 9.61 -2.47 -9.25
CA ARG A 67 9.31 -3.82 -8.78
C ARG A 67 10.56 -4.69 -8.60
N GLY A 68 11.67 -4.34 -9.24
CA GLY A 68 12.95 -5.04 -9.12
C GLY A 68 13.83 -4.54 -7.98
N ILE A 69 13.55 -3.34 -7.41
CA ILE A 69 14.34 -2.74 -6.34
C ILE A 69 13.63 -2.95 -4.99
N PRO A 70 14.35 -3.34 -3.90
CA PRO A 70 13.77 -3.43 -2.57
C PRO A 70 13.23 -2.08 -2.09
N THR A 71 12.06 -2.07 -1.44
CA THR A 71 11.40 -0.87 -0.88
C THR A 71 12.37 -0.03 -0.02
N LEU A 72 13.21 -0.69 0.78
CA LEU A 72 14.21 -0.02 1.62
C LEU A 72 15.21 0.82 0.82
N VAL A 73 15.68 0.29 -0.32
CA VAL A 73 16.64 1.00 -1.18
C VAL A 73 15.99 2.27 -1.76
N VAL A 74 14.75 2.16 -2.23
CA VAL A 74 13.99 3.32 -2.73
C VAL A 74 13.83 4.37 -1.62
N LEU A 75 13.50 3.93 -0.40
CA LEU A 75 13.37 4.81 0.75
C LEU A 75 14.66 5.57 1.06
N PHE A 76 15.82 4.87 1.04
CA PHE A 76 17.13 5.49 1.29
C PHE A 76 17.53 6.46 0.18
N ILE A 77 17.23 6.16 -1.09
CA ILE A 77 17.47 7.07 -2.21
C ILE A 77 16.66 8.35 -2.02
N ILE A 78 15.40 8.26 -1.61
CA ILE A 78 14.54 9.43 -1.38
C ILE A 78 15.01 10.23 -0.15
N TYR A 79 15.44 9.57 0.92
CA TYR A 79 15.79 10.26 2.16
C TYR A 79 17.20 10.84 2.13
N PHE A 80 18.19 10.07 1.67
CA PHE A 80 19.60 10.48 1.65
C PHE A 80 20.06 10.98 0.28
N GLY A 81 19.54 10.40 -0.80
CA GLY A 81 20.06 10.64 -2.15
C GLY A 81 19.74 12.01 -2.73
N ILE A 82 18.68 12.69 -2.22
CA ILE A 82 18.33 14.05 -2.67
C ILE A 82 18.97 15.17 -1.84
N VAL A 83 19.59 14.84 -0.71
CA VAL A 83 20.29 15.82 0.15
C VAL A 83 21.40 16.60 -0.58
N PRO A 84 22.24 15.97 -1.44
CA PRO A 84 23.23 16.71 -2.22
C PRO A 84 22.65 17.72 -3.20
N LEU A 85 21.35 17.62 -3.53
CA LEU A 85 20.62 18.57 -4.36
C LEU A 85 20.05 19.76 -3.57
N GLY A 86 20.38 19.85 -2.27
CA GLY A 86 19.88 20.89 -1.36
C GLY A 86 18.47 20.64 -0.83
N ILE A 87 17.88 19.46 -1.08
CA ILE A 87 16.52 19.12 -0.65
C ILE A 87 16.62 18.19 0.57
N THR A 88 16.08 18.64 1.71
CA THR A 88 15.98 17.84 2.93
C THR A 88 14.50 17.57 3.23
N LEU A 89 14.13 16.30 3.32
CA LEU A 89 12.78 15.89 3.71
C LEU A 89 12.80 15.39 5.16
N ASN A 90 11.74 15.71 5.91
CA ASN A 90 11.54 15.03 7.18
C ASN A 90 11.19 13.55 6.93
N ALA A 91 11.45 12.69 7.92
CA ALA A 91 11.32 11.24 7.80
C ALA A 91 9.89 10.79 7.42
N MET A 92 8.84 11.46 7.92
CA MET A 92 7.45 11.16 7.58
C MET A 92 7.15 11.44 6.11
N THR A 93 7.58 12.58 5.60
CA THR A 93 7.41 12.96 4.19
C THR A 93 8.22 12.04 3.27
N ALA A 94 9.48 11.80 3.60
CA ALA A 94 10.33 10.89 2.83
C ALA A 94 9.77 9.47 2.79
N GLY A 95 9.28 8.96 3.94
CA GLY A 95 8.59 7.68 4.06
C GLY A 95 7.35 7.60 3.19
N SER A 96 6.49 8.64 3.27
CA SER A 96 5.26 8.70 2.46
C SER A 96 5.56 8.71 0.95
N ILE A 97 6.55 9.48 0.51
CA ILE A 97 6.95 9.54 -0.91
C ILE A 97 7.60 8.21 -1.33
N GLY A 98 8.58 7.71 -0.58
CA GLY A 98 9.32 6.50 -0.91
C GLY A 98 8.41 5.27 -1.02
N LEU A 99 7.56 5.03 0.01
CA LEU A 99 6.57 3.96 -0.03
C LEU A 99 5.54 4.17 -1.13
N GLY A 100 5.08 5.41 -1.32
CA GLY A 100 4.04 5.73 -2.30
C GLY A 100 4.49 5.50 -3.74
N ILE A 101 5.66 5.99 -4.14
CA ILE A 101 6.20 5.78 -5.50
C ILE A 101 6.54 4.31 -5.75
N HIS A 102 7.09 3.60 -4.75
CA HIS A 102 7.35 2.18 -4.87
C HIS A 102 6.04 1.39 -5.05
N ALA A 103 5.05 1.63 -4.20
CA ALA A 103 3.75 0.97 -4.28
C ALA A 103 2.96 1.32 -5.55
N ALA A 104 3.18 2.52 -6.15
CA ALA A 104 2.53 2.95 -7.39
C ALA A 104 2.80 2.00 -8.56
N ALA A 105 3.97 1.36 -8.61
CA ALA A 105 4.30 0.39 -9.64
C ALA A 105 3.40 -0.87 -9.57
N TYR A 106 3.09 -1.32 -8.37
CA TYR A 106 2.18 -2.46 -8.14
C TYR A 106 0.72 -2.06 -8.38
N VAL A 107 0.32 -0.88 -7.90
CA VAL A 107 -1.02 -0.34 -8.11
C VAL A 107 -1.31 -0.12 -9.59
N ALA A 108 -0.33 0.33 -10.37
CA ALA A 108 -0.45 0.46 -11.83
C ALA A 108 -0.79 -0.88 -12.51
N GLU A 109 -0.14 -1.96 -12.11
CA GLU A 109 -0.43 -3.30 -12.64
C GLU A 109 -1.81 -3.82 -12.17
N ILE A 110 -2.24 -3.48 -10.95
CA ILE A 110 -3.60 -3.81 -10.47
C ILE A 110 -4.64 -3.10 -11.35
N PHE A 111 -4.48 -1.82 -11.63
CA PHE A 111 -5.39 -1.08 -12.51
C PHE A 111 -5.38 -1.64 -13.94
N ARG A 112 -4.21 -1.86 -14.52
CA ARG A 112 -4.09 -2.41 -15.87
C ARG A 112 -4.75 -3.78 -15.97
N SER A 113 -4.40 -4.71 -15.10
CA SER A 113 -4.92 -6.08 -15.11
C SER A 113 -6.43 -6.12 -14.86
N GLY A 114 -6.97 -5.25 -14.01
CA GLY A 114 -8.41 -5.17 -13.76
C GLY A 114 -9.19 -4.69 -14.98
N ILE A 115 -8.67 -3.71 -15.75
CA ILE A 115 -9.29 -3.25 -17.01
C ILE A 115 -9.21 -4.33 -18.10
N GLU A 116 -8.08 -5.02 -18.19
CA GLU A 116 -7.86 -6.08 -19.18
C GLU A 116 -8.63 -7.37 -18.85
N ALA A 117 -8.98 -7.59 -17.59
CA ALA A 117 -9.78 -8.75 -17.16
C ALA A 117 -11.22 -8.74 -17.66
N ILE A 118 -11.72 -7.62 -18.18
CA ILE A 118 -13.07 -7.52 -18.72
C ILE A 118 -13.10 -8.17 -20.12
N HIS A 119 -13.97 -9.17 -20.24
CA HIS A 119 -14.10 -9.93 -21.47
C HIS A 119 -14.41 -9.04 -22.68
N ARG A 120 -13.76 -9.28 -23.81
CA ARG A 120 -13.92 -8.48 -25.05
C ARG A 120 -15.39 -8.41 -25.52
N GLY A 121 -16.12 -9.50 -25.37
CA GLY A 121 -17.54 -9.56 -25.72
C GLY A 121 -18.42 -8.52 -24.99
N GLN A 122 -18.05 -8.10 -23.76
CA GLN A 122 -18.77 -7.02 -23.06
C GLN A 122 -18.62 -5.67 -23.78
N ARG A 123 -17.43 -5.42 -24.32
CA ARG A 123 -17.16 -4.20 -25.12
C ARG A 123 -17.83 -4.26 -26.49
N GLU A 124 -17.76 -5.40 -27.14
CA GLU A 124 -18.35 -5.63 -28.46
C GLU A 124 -19.88 -5.52 -28.40
N ALA A 125 -20.52 -6.16 -27.42
CA ALA A 125 -21.97 -6.07 -27.21
C ALA A 125 -22.42 -4.60 -26.93
N ALA A 126 -21.68 -3.85 -26.12
CA ALA A 126 -21.99 -2.45 -25.87
C ALA A 126 -21.88 -1.58 -27.14
N LEU A 127 -20.86 -1.81 -27.96
CA LEU A 127 -20.71 -1.10 -29.23
C LEU A 127 -21.80 -1.47 -30.24
N SER A 128 -22.24 -2.76 -30.26
CA SER A 128 -23.30 -3.24 -31.17
C SER A 128 -24.67 -2.62 -30.89
N VAL A 129 -24.94 -2.20 -29.66
CA VAL A 129 -26.17 -1.46 -29.30
C VAL A 129 -26.02 0.06 -29.43
N GLY A 130 -24.96 0.53 -30.13
CA GLY A 130 -24.75 1.94 -30.46
C GLY A 130 -24.06 2.77 -29.36
N MET A 131 -23.50 2.16 -28.30
CA MET A 131 -22.73 2.89 -27.30
C MET A 131 -21.40 3.37 -27.89
N THR A 132 -21.04 4.63 -27.58
CA THR A 132 -19.71 5.15 -27.92
C THR A 132 -18.62 4.46 -27.06
N PRO A 133 -17.34 4.43 -27.49
CA PRO A 133 -16.25 3.87 -26.69
C PRO A 133 -16.14 4.47 -25.28
N ARG A 134 -16.46 5.77 -25.14
CA ARG A 134 -16.46 6.45 -23.82
C ARG A 134 -17.62 6.00 -22.94
N GLN A 135 -18.80 5.81 -23.51
CA GLN A 135 -19.96 5.25 -22.80
C GLN A 135 -19.70 3.80 -22.39
N THR A 136 -19.19 2.97 -23.30
CA THR A 136 -18.78 1.60 -23.03
C THR A 136 -17.77 1.52 -21.87
N LEU A 137 -16.74 2.37 -21.90
CA LEU A 137 -15.75 2.43 -20.80
C LEU A 137 -16.41 2.78 -19.48
N ARG A 138 -17.22 3.87 -19.46
CA ARG A 138 -17.80 4.41 -18.22
C ARG A 138 -18.89 3.53 -17.60
N HIS A 139 -19.77 2.94 -18.43
CA HIS A 139 -20.97 2.25 -17.94
C HIS A 139 -20.82 0.73 -17.89
N ILE A 140 -19.91 0.14 -18.68
CA ILE A 140 -19.73 -1.31 -18.76
C ILE A 140 -18.39 -1.75 -18.15
N VAL A 141 -17.28 -1.16 -18.62
CA VAL A 141 -15.94 -1.62 -18.26
C VAL A 141 -15.54 -1.17 -16.87
N LEU A 142 -15.60 0.14 -16.56
CA LEU A 142 -15.14 0.67 -15.28
C LEU A 142 -15.85 0.10 -14.05
N PRO A 143 -17.19 -0.04 -14.01
CA PRO A 143 -17.86 -0.63 -12.85
C PRO A 143 -17.39 -2.06 -12.58
N GLN A 144 -17.26 -2.89 -13.61
CA GLN A 144 -16.80 -4.26 -13.50
C GLN A 144 -15.31 -4.32 -13.11
N ALA A 145 -14.47 -3.50 -13.77
CA ALA A 145 -13.05 -3.42 -13.49
C ALA A 145 -12.78 -2.98 -12.04
N THR A 146 -13.48 -1.96 -11.55
CA THR A 146 -13.35 -1.47 -10.16
C THR A 146 -13.63 -2.58 -9.15
N ALA A 147 -14.68 -3.36 -9.39
CA ALA A 147 -15.00 -4.49 -8.53
C ALA A 147 -13.85 -5.53 -8.50
N ILE A 148 -13.24 -5.81 -9.64
CA ILE A 148 -12.10 -6.76 -9.75
C ILE A 148 -10.83 -6.20 -9.07
N MET A 149 -10.60 -4.88 -9.16
CA MET A 149 -9.40 -4.22 -8.61
C MET A 149 -9.45 -4.06 -7.10
N LEU A 150 -10.64 -3.92 -6.51
CA LEU A 150 -10.80 -3.56 -5.11
C LEU A 150 -10.11 -4.53 -4.14
N PRO A 151 -10.26 -5.88 -4.22
CA PRO A 151 -9.56 -6.79 -3.32
C PRO A 151 -8.02 -6.69 -3.40
N PRO A 152 -7.37 -6.69 -4.58
CA PRO A 152 -5.93 -6.51 -4.65
C PRO A 152 -5.47 -5.12 -4.21
N LEU A 153 -6.26 -4.05 -4.38
CA LEU A 153 -5.93 -2.72 -3.84
C LEU A 153 -5.94 -2.71 -2.31
N ILE A 154 -6.92 -3.35 -1.67
CA ILE A 154 -6.95 -3.48 -0.21
C ILE A 154 -5.76 -4.32 0.29
N ASN A 155 -5.38 -5.39 -0.43
CA ASN A 155 -4.19 -6.15 -0.10
C ASN A 155 -2.91 -5.30 -0.22
N MET A 156 -2.83 -4.43 -1.24
CA MET A 156 -1.71 -3.50 -1.39
C MET A 156 -1.66 -2.47 -0.25
N LEU A 157 -2.81 -1.97 0.20
CA LEU A 157 -2.90 -1.10 1.39
C LEU A 157 -2.33 -1.80 2.64
N VAL A 158 -2.66 -3.07 2.85
CA VAL A 158 -2.11 -3.88 3.96
C VAL A 158 -0.59 -4.06 3.85
N ILE A 159 -0.06 -4.22 2.62
CA ILE A 159 1.38 -4.29 2.38
C ILE A 159 2.03 -2.96 2.74
N VAL A 160 1.53 -1.83 2.23
CA VAL A 160 2.04 -0.49 2.54
C VAL A 160 2.01 -0.22 4.04
N LEU A 161 0.92 -0.58 4.75
CA LEU A 161 0.81 -0.44 6.20
C LEU A 161 1.92 -1.19 6.93
N LYS A 162 2.26 -2.40 6.53
CA LYS A 162 3.36 -3.17 7.14
C LYS A 162 4.73 -2.61 6.76
N ASP A 163 4.88 -2.15 5.53
CA ASP A 163 6.12 -1.56 5.03
C ASP A 163 6.46 -0.22 5.70
N THR A 164 5.49 0.45 6.38
CA THR A 164 5.81 1.62 7.21
C THR A 164 6.85 1.32 8.28
N SER A 165 6.94 0.07 8.76
CA SER A 165 7.97 -0.34 9.73
C SER A 165 9.40 -0.13 9.24
N ILE A 166 9.63 -0.19 7.92
CA ILE A 166 10.94 0.07 7.30
C ILE A 166 11.34 1.54 7.48
N CYS A 167 10.36 2.45 7.60
CA CYS A 167 10.60 3.87 7.80
C CYS A 167 11.23 4.18 9.18
N SER A 168 11.21 3.23 10.13
CA SER A 168 11.96 3.34 11.38
C SER A 168 13.46 3.51 11.14
N LEU A 169 13.99 2.99 10.03
CA LEU A 169 15.41 3.08 9.66
C LEU A 169 15.83 4.49 9.20
N ILE A 170 14.87 5.34 8.86
CA ILE A 170 15.08 6.78 8.60
C ILE A 170 14.53 7.66 9.73
N SER A 171 14.31 7.07 10.91
CA SER A 171 13.80 7.74 12.11
C SER A 171 12.40 8.32 11.96
N ALA A 172 11.55 7.74 11.11
CA ALA A 172 10.12 8.09 11.08
C ALA A 172 9.44 7.63 12.38
N PRO A 173 8.71 8.53 13.08
CA PRO A 173 8.17 8.25 14.41
C PRO A 173 6.88 7.41 14.36
N GLU A 174 6.99 6.20 13.86
CA GLU A 174 5.93 5.19 13.72
C GLU A 174 6.10 4.06 14.76
N ILE A 175 5.23 3.04 14.74
CA ILE A 175 5.20 1.96 15.75
C ILE A 175 6.55 1.28 15.95
N MET A 176 7.26 0.92 14.88
CA MET A 176 8.50 0.14 15.00
C MET A 176 9.64 0.97 15.60
N LEU A 177 9.76 2.26 15.22
CA LEU A 177 10.72 3.16 15.84
C LEU A 177 10.42 3.31 17.33
N ARG A 178 9.15 3.57 17.69
CA ARG A 178 8.78 3.72 19.10
C ARG A 178 9.01 2.46 19.91
N ALA A 179 8.71 1.29 19.35
CA ALA A 179 9.01 0.01 20.00
C ALA A 179 10.51 -0.18 20.24
N LYS A 180 11.36 0.23 19.28
CA LYS A 180 12.82 0.20 19.40
C LYS A 180 13.33 1.14 20.49
N ASP A 181 12.81 2.37 20.57
CA ASP A 181 13.19 3.36 21.57
C ASP A 181 12.83 2.86 22.99
N LEU A 182 11.60 2.40 23.18
CA LEU A 182 11.16 1.83 24.44
C LEU A 182 11.92 0.55 24.80
N ALA A 183 12.24 -0.28 23.83
CA ALA A 183 13.04 -1.51 24.03
C ALA A 183 14.42 -1.18 24.58
N SER A 184 15.05 -0.12 24.06
CA SER A 184 16.35 0.37 24.55
C SER A 184 16.24 1.01 25.95
N THR A 185 15.17 1.76 26.21
CA THR A 185 14.94 2.44 27.50
C THR A 185 14.66 1.46 28.64
N TYR A 186 13.80 0.47 28.38
CA TYR A 186 13.35 -0.48 29.40
C TYR A 186 14.10 -1.82 29.41
N PHE A 187 15.03 -2.03 28.46
CA PHE A 187 15.78 -3.29 28.27
C PHE A 187 14.85 -4.51 28.13
N ARG A 188 13.72 -4.33 27.42
CA ARG A 188 12.69 -5.37 27.23
C ARG A 188 12.30 -5.53 25.75
N PRO A 189 13.26 -5.85 24.84
CA PRO A 189 13.01 -5.85 23.40
C PRO A 189 11.91 -6.84 22.99
N MET A 190 11.89 -8.06 23.55
CA MET A 190 10.93 -9.08 23.17
C MET A 190 9.49 -8.65 23.45
N HIS A 191 9.21 -8.03 24.62
CA HIS A 191 7.88 -7.56 24.97
C HIS A 191 7.39 -6.46 24.02
N LEU A 192 8.26 -5.52 23.68
CA LEU A 192 7.92 -4.36 22.87
C LEU A 192 7.78 -4.71 21.40
N TYR A 193 8.59 -5.62 20.88
CA TYR A 193 8.39 -6.10 19.51
C TYR A 193 7.16 -6.99 19.36
N VAL A 194 6.80 -7.78 20.38
CA VAL A 194 5.51 -8.52 20.40
C VAL A 194 4.34 -7.55 20.44
N LEU A 195 4.42 -6.48 21.24
CA LEU A 195 3.40 -5.42 21.27
C LEU A 195 3.27 -4.74 19.90
N ALA A 196 4.38 -4.35 19.29
CA ALA A 196 4.38 -3.76 17.95
C ALA A 196 3.75 -4.70 16.92
N GLY A 197 4.14 -5.98 16.92
CA GLY A 197 3.56 -7.00 16.04
C GLY A 197 2.06 -7.16 16.24
N ALA A 198 1.59 -7.17 17.49
CA ALA A 198 0.15 -7.23 17.81
C ALA A 198 -0.60 -6.00 17.30
N MET A 199 -0.01 -4.80 17.41
CA MET A 199 -0.62 -3.55 16.91
C MET A 199 -0.69 -3.53 15.39
N TYR A 200 0.39 -3.90 14.68
CA TYR A 200 0.35 -4.05 13.21
C TYR A 200 -0.69 -5.08 12.79
N PHE A 201 -0.76 -6.22 13.47
CA PHE A 201 -1.76 -7.24 13.18
C PHE A 201 -3.18 -6.71 13.39
N ALA A 202 -3.45 -6.02 14.50
CA ALA A 202 -4.76 -5.46 14.81
C ALA A 202 -5.23 -4.43 13.76
N MET A 203 -4.29 -3.67 13.16
CA MET A 203 -4.61 -2.74 12.06
C MET A 203 -4.76 -3.45 10.70
N ALA A 204 -3.92 -4.43 10.41
CA ALA A 204 -3.90 -5.13 9.12
C ALA A 204 -5.03 -6.15 8.97
N TRP A 205 -5.41 -6.83 10.05
CA TRP A 205 -6.37 -7.93 10.01
C TRP A 205 -7.78 -7.53 9.56
N PRO A 206 -8.38 -6.42 10.07
CA PRO A 206 -9.69 -5.95 9.58
C PRO A 206 -9.68 -5.63 8.08
N LEU A 207 -8.62 -4.97 7.58
CA LEU A 207 -8.46 -4.68 6.15
C LEU A 207 -8.39 -5.97 5.34
N SER A 208 -7.66 -6.97 5.82
CA SER A 208 -7.56 -8.29 5.18
C SER A 208 -8.89 -9.04 5.17
N LEU A 209 -9.75 -8.86 6.19
CA LEU A 209 -11.10 -9.41 6.21
C LEU A 209 -11.97 -8.78 5.11
N VAL A 210 -11.92 -7.45 4.98
CA VAL A 210 -12.64 -6.72 3.93
C VAL A 210 -12.20 -7.19 2.55
N ALA A 211 -10.89 -7.31 2.29
CA ALA A 211 -10.38 -7.82 1.01
C ALA A 211 -10.92 -9.22 0.67
N ARG A 212 -10.94 -10.13 1.65
CA ARG A 212 -11.47 -11.49 1.48
C ARG A 212 -12.97 -11.52 1.24
N PHE A 213 -13.73 -10.69 1.94
CA PHE A 213 -15.18 -10.61 1.77
C PHE A 213 -15.54 -10.19 0.34
N TRP A 214 -14.93 -9.10 -0.16
CA TRP A 214 -15.14 -8.63 -1.53
C TRP A 214 -14.65 -9.64 -2.57
N GLY A 215 -13.51 -10.27 -2.36
CA GLY A 215 -12.99 -11.31 -3.26
C GLY A 215 -13.93 -12.51 -3.40
N LYS A 216 -14.56 -12.94 -2.29
CA LYS A 216 -15.55 -14.05 -2.32
C LYS A 216 -16.83 -13.68 -3.06
N GLN A 217 -17.34 -12.47 -2.89
CA GLN A 217 -18.54 -12.02 -3.59
C GLN A 217 -18.34 -11.98 -5.12
N LEU A 218 -17.20 -11.48 -5.56
CA LEU A 218 -16.84 -11.42 -6.99
C LEU A 218 -16.62 -12.80 -7.61
N GLY A 219 -16.03 -13.74 -6.85
CA GLY A 219 -15.83 -15.12 -7.30
C GLY A 219 -17.13 -15.92 -7.45
N ARG A 220 -18.18 -15.60 -6.70
CA ARG A 220 -19.50 -16.25 -6.81
C ARG A 220 -20.24 -15.86 -8.10
N GLY A 221 -20.14 -14.61 -8.52
CA GLY A 221 -20.77 -14.15 -9.77
C GLY A 221 -20.12 -14.71 -11.05
N ARG A 222 -18.90 -15.23 -10.98
CA ARG A 222 -18.19 -15.84 -12.14
C ARG A 222 -18.47 -17.33 -12.33
N ARG A 223 -19.02 -18.02 -11.32
CA ARG A 223 -19.33 -19.48 -11.41
C ARG A 223 -20.74 -19.76 -11.95
N SER A 224 -21.53 -18.75 -12.23
CA SER A 224 -22.92 -18.87 -12.71
C SER A 224 -23.09 -18.51 -14.20
N ILE A 225 -22.03 -18.49 -14.96
CA ILE A 225 -22.00 -18.37 -16.43
C ILE A 225 -21.07 -19.51 -16.96
#